data_d864893f5a195f16404b099df4de8903
#
_entry.id   d864893f5a195f16404b099df4de8903
#
_cell.length_a   1.000
_cell.length_b   1.000
_cell.length_c   1.000
_cell.angle_alpha   90.00
_cell.angle_beta   90.00
_cell.angle_gamma   90.00
#
_symmetry.space_group_name_H-M   'P 1'
#
loop_
_entity.id
_entity.type
_entity.pdbx_description
1 polymer ?
#
loop_
_entity_poly.entity_id
_entity_poly.type
_entity_poly.pdbx_seq_one_letter_code
_entity_poly.pdbx_strand_id
1 'polypeptide(L)'
;MKKRINLLYMIMALVTIVASVSIACTVFYNVLKHEVLEDMHNYIDVFIGADAWGMVTDPDNIVEQKVIDNYDGNLRITFINSQGYAVVDTLVDIDKMENHNERPEVVAARRNGYGCDIRRSVTLNKNSYYYAVALDNGYVLRVSREVSSMT
;
A
#
# COMPACT_ATOMS: atom_id res chain seq x y z
N MET A 1 -36.30 -43.94 4.72
CA MET A 1 -34.90 -43.81 5.27
C MET A 1 -33.91 -43.34 4.20
N LYS A 2 -33.79 -43.97 3.02
CA LYS A 2 -32.83 -43.60 1.95
C LYS A 2 -32.81 -42.10 1.56
N LYS A 3 -33.99 -41.46 1.40
CA LYS A 3 -34.07 -40.04 1.02
C LYS A 3 -33.48 -39.09 2.07
N ARG A 4 -33.63 -39.38 3.37
CA ARG A 4 -33.03 -38.55 4.44
C ARG A 4 -31.52 -38.70 4.53
N ILE A 5 -31.00 -39.88 4.25
CA ILE A 5 -29.55 -40.17 4.22
C ILE A 5 -28.91 -39.44 3.04
N ASN A 6 -29.52 -39.49 1.85
CA ASN A 6 -29.01 -38.78 0.69
C ASN A 6 -29.02 -37.24 0.89
N LEU A 7 -30.06 -36.71 1.56
CA LEU A 7 -30.12 -35.29 1.90
C LEU A 7 -28.97 -34.89 2.84
N LEU A 8 -28.67 -35.70 3.85
CA LEU A 8 -27.56 -35.45 4.78
C LEU A 8 -26.20 -35.42 4.05
N TYR A 9 -25.95 -36.36 3.13
CA TYR A 9 -24.73 -36.36 2.33
C TYR A 9 -24.63 -35.13 1.41
N MET A 10 -25.72 -34.69 0.81
CA MET A 10 -25.77 -33.45 0.02
C MET A 10 -25.45 -32.23 0.86
N ILE A 11 -26.01 -32.11 2.06
CA ILE A 11 -25.73 -31.00 2.97
C ILE A 11 -24.24 -31.02 3.39
N MET A 12 -23.73 -32.17 3.77
CA MET A 12 -22.30 -32.30 4.12
C MET A 12 -21.38 -31.90 2.97
N ALA A 13 -21.68 -32.38 1.75
CA ALA A 13 -20.91 -32.00 0.55
C ALA A 13 -20.97 -30.49 0.29
N LEU A 14 -22.15 -29.88 0.43
CA LEU A 14 -22.30 -28.44 0.26
C LEU A 14 -21.47 -27.66 1.32
N VAL A 15 -21.54 -28.05 2.57
CA VAL A 15 -20.80 -27.40 3.66
C VAL A 15 -19.28 -27.52 3.42
N THR A 16 -18.78 -28.68 3.00
CA THR A 16 -17.35 -28.89 2.72
C THR A 16 -16.89 -28.05 1.54
N ILE A 17 -17.69 -27.92 0.48
CA ILE A 17 -17.37 -27.06 -0.67
C ILE A 17 -17.31 -25.59 -0.24
N VAL A 18 -18.33 -25.09 0.48
CA VAL A 18 -18.34 -23.71 0.95
C VAL A 18 -17.16 -23.42 1.87
N ALA A 19 -16.84 -24.32 2.78
CA ALA A 19 -15.70 -24.17 3.69
C ALA A 19 -14.36 -24.12 2.90
N SER A 20 -14.16 -25.04 1.95
CA SER A 20 -12.92 -25.07 1.17
C SER A 20 -12.76 -23.84 0.27
N VAL A 21 -13.83 -23.35 -0.36
CA VAL A 21 -13.80 -22.12 -1.14
C VAL A 21 -13.49 -20.91 -0.26
N SER A 22 -14.10 -20.81 0.92
CA SER A 22 -13.83 -19.71 1.86
C SER A 22 -12.37 -19.69 2.31
N ILE A 23 -11.80 -20.85 2.64
CA ILE A 23 -10.38 -20.96 2.99
C ILE A 23 -9.49 -20.55 1.82
N ALA A 24 -9.77 -21.07 0.61
CA ALA A 24 -9.00 -20.74 -0.58
C ALA A 24 -9.03 -19.24 -0.89
N CYS A 25 -10.20 -18.60 -0.81
CA CYS A 25 -10.33 -17.15 -1.01
C CYS A 25 -9.53 -16.36 0.04
N THR A 26 -9.58 -16.77 1.30
CA THR A 26 -8.82 -16.10 2.38
C THR A 26 -7.32 -16.22 2.16
N VAL A 27 -6.82 -17.42 1.84
CA VAL A 27 -5.41 -17.64 1.55
C VAL A 27 -4.96 -16.83 0.35
N PHE A 28 -5.73 -16.87 -0.74
CA PHE A 28 -5.43 -16.12 -1.96
C PHE A 28 -5.37 -14.61 -1.71
N TYR A 29 -6.35 -14.07 -0.97
CA TYR A 29 -6.35 -12.66 -0.59
C TYR A 29 -5.09 -12.28 0.22
N ASN A 30 -4.70 -13.10 1.20
CA ASN A 30 -3.52 -12.83 2.01
C ASN A 30 -2.21 -12.90 1.20
N VAL A 31 -2.12 -13.84 0.25
CA VAL A 31 -0.96 -13.95 -0.64
C VAL A 31 -0.85 -12.71 -1.53
N LEU A 32 -1.94 -12.31 -2.20
CA LEU A 32 -1.94 -11.11 -3.05
C LEU A 32 -1.59 -9.84 -2.26
N LYS A 33 -2.15 -9.72 -1.05
CA LYS A 33 -1.80 -8.60 -0.17
C LYS A 33 -0.31 -8.56 0.15
N HIS A 34 0.28 -9.70 0.49
CA HIS A 34 1.71 -9.80 0.81
C HIS A 34 2.57 -9.44 -0.40
N GLU A 35 2.25 -9.99 -1.56
CA GLU A 35 2.95 -9.71 -2.82
C GLU A 35 2.95 -8.22 -3.16
N VAL A 36 1.79 -7.55 -3.07
CA VAL A 36 1.72 -6.10 -3.34
C VAL A 36 2.56 -5.29 -2.37
N LEU A 37 2.55 -5.62 -1.08
CA LEU A 37 3.34 -4.90 -0.07
C LEU A 37 4.85 -5.17 -0.23
N GLU A 38 5.23 -6.38 -0.62
CA GLU A 38 6.62 -6.75 -0.90
C GLU A 38 7.16 -6.03 -2.14
N ASP A 39 6.36 -5.95 -3.21
CA ASP A 39 6.70 -5.16 -4.40
C ASP A 39 6.94 -3.68 -4.05
N MET A 40 6.07 -3.10 -3.21
CA MET A 40 6.20 -1.71 -2.77
C MET A 40 7.43 -1.50 -1.90
N HIS A 41 7.78 -2.45 -1.04
CA HIS A 41 9.00 -2.44 -0.24
C HIS A 41 10.24 -2.46 -1.13
N ASN A 42 10.33 -3.45 -2.04
CA ASN A 42 11.44 -3.59 -2.96
C ASN A 42 11.62 -2.34 -3.83
N TYR A 43 10.52 -1.72 -4.25
CA TYR A 43 10.57 -0.47 -5.03
C TYR A 43 11.19 0.66 -4.21
N ILE A 44 10.79 0.83 -2.95
CA ILE A 44 11.37 1.85 -2.05
C ILE A 44 12.86 1.60 -1.82
N ASP A 45 13.26 0.36 -1.58
CA ASP A 45 14.66 0.01 -1.30
C ASP A 45 15.57 0.32 -2.49
N VAL A 46 15.13 -0.03 -3.70
CA VAL A 46 15.85 0.33 -4.93
C VAL A 46 15.91 1.85 -5.11
N PHE A 47 14.82 2.53 -4.81
CA PHE A 47 14.68 3.96 -4.97
C PHE A 47 15.59 4.74 -4.00
N ILE A 48 15.62 4.34 -2.73
CA ILE A 48 16.52 4.91 -1.70
C ILE A 48 17.97 4.57 -2.02
N GLY A 49 18.26 3.32 -2.38
CA GLY A 49 19.63 2.85 -2.67
C GLY A 49 20.26 3.53 -3.89
N ALA A 50 19.44 3.92 -4.86
CA ALA A 50 19.90 4.67 -6.04
C ALA A 50 20.06 6.18 -5.75
N ASP A 51 19.54 6.67 -4.61
CA ASP A 51 19.36 8.11 -4.32
C ASP A 51 18.80 8.87 -5.53
N ALA A 52 17.81 8.25 -6.16
CA ALA A 52 17.38 8.54 -7.53
C ALA A 52 17.02 10.01 -7.77
N TRP A 53 16.68 10.72 -6.68
CA TRP A 53 16.29 12.14 -6.76
C TRP A 53 17.11 13.06 -5.84
N GLY A 54 18.19 12.55 -5.26
CA GLY A 54 19.00 13.29 -4.27
C GLY A 54 18.31 13.50 -2.92
N MET A 55 17.31 12.70 -2.65
CA MET A 55 16.42 12.84 -1.48
C MET A 55 17.09 12.51 -0.16
N VAL A 56 18.02 11.55 -0.20
CA VAL A 56 18.74 11.10 0.98
C VAL A 56 19.85 12.09 1.30
N THR A 57 20.47 12.68 0.26
CA THR A 57 21.59 13.61 0.39
C THR A 57 21.15 15.06 0.60
N ASP A 58 20.07 15.51 -0.04
CA ASP A 58 19.59 16.90 0.06
C ASP A 58 18.05 16.99 -0.06
N PRO A 59 17.31 16.60 0.99
CA PRO A 59 15.86 16.55 0.95
C PRO A 59 15.18 17.91 0.83
N ASP A 60 15.86 19.00 1.24
CA ASP A 60 15.32 20.36 1.17
C ASP A 60 15.43 20.98 -0.24
N ASN A 61 16.20 20.34 -1.11
CA ASN A 61 16.44 20.80 -2.48
C ASN A 61 15.90 19.81 -3.53
N ILE A 62 14.87 19.05 -3.18
CA ILE A 62 14.19 18.15 -4.11
C ILE A 62 13.53 18.99 -5.21
N VAL A 63 13.98 18.78 -6.43
CA VAL A 63 13.36 19.41 -7.59
C VAL A 63 12.13 18.60 -7.98
N GLU A 64 10.94 19.09 -7.60
CA GLU A 64 9.64 18.47 -7.88
C GLU A 64 9.52 18.05 -9.36
N GLN A 65 10.01 18.87 -10.28
CA GLN A 65 10.00 18.58 -11.71
C GLN A 65 10.80 17.32 -12.07
N LYS A 66 11.94 17.07 -11.43
CA LYS A 66 12.74 15.84 -11.67
C LYS A 66 11.99 14.58 -11.17
N VAL A 67 11.24 14.73 -10.10
CA VAL A 67 10.41 13.65 -9.55
C VAL A 67 9.31 13.29 -10.54
N ILE A 68 8.62 14.28 -11.06
CA ILE A 68 7.51 14.10 -12.01
C ILE A 68 8.04 13.54 -13.34
N ASP A 69 9.13 14.07 -13.86
CA ASP A 69 9.72 13.67 -15.15
C ASP A 69 10.23 12.22 -15.17
N ASN A 70 10.62 11.69 -14.01
CA ASN A 70 11.10 10.30 -13.88
C ASN A 70 10.04 9.33 -13.35
N TYR A 71 8.82 9.79 -13.16
CA TYR A 71 7.72 8.96 -12.69
C TYR A 71 7.21 8.03 -13.79
N ASP A 72 7.25 6.72 -13.52
CA ASP A 72 6.82 5.68 -14.48
C ASP A 72 5.31 5.37 -14.46
N GLY A 73 4.56 6.01 -13.56
CA GLY A 73 3.11 5.88 -13.44
C GLY A 73 2.63 4.65 -12.66
N ASN A 74 3.51 3.77 -12.21
CA ASN A 74 3.12 2.53 -11.53
C ASN A 74 2.78 2.72 -10.05
N LEU A 75 3.54 3.55 -9.36
CA LEU A 75 3.38 3.81 -7.93
C LEU A 75 3.36 5.31 -7.67
N ARG A 76 2.33 5.80 -6.97
CA ARG A 76 2.34 7.16 -6.47
C ARG A 76 3.36 7.29 -5.36
N ILE A 77 4.21 8.30 -5.45
CA ILE A 77 5.26 8.60 -4.49
C ILE A 77 4.96 9.91 -3.79
N THR A 78 5.07 9.93 -2.47
CA THR A 78 4.87 11.11 -1.63
C THR A 78 6.05 11.27 -0.68
N PHE A 79 6.66 12.43 -0.68
CA PHE A 79 7.64 12.84 0.32
C PHE A 79 6.98 13.64 1.43
N ILE A 80 7.21 13.26 2.67
CA ILE A 80 6.59 13.85 3.84
C ILE A 80 7.70 14.33 4.77
N ASN A 81 7.71 15.61 5.09
CA ASN A 81 8.70 16.19 6.01
C ASN A 81 8.47 15.77 7.46
N SER A 82 9.38 16.17 8.35
CA SER A 82 9.31 15.86 9.79
C SER A 82 8.04 16.39 10.47
N GLN A 83 7.41 17.42 9.91
CA GLN A 83 6.19 18.03 10.42
C GLN A 83 4.92 17.37 9.86
N GLY A 84 5.04 16.41 8.93
CA GLY A 84 3.92 15.67 8.34
C GLY A 84 3.31 16.31 7.10
N TYR A 85 3.91 17.34 6.55
CA TYR A 85 3.47 17.94 5.30
C TYR A 85 4.14 17.26 4.11
N ALA A 86 3.38 17.01 3.06
CA ALA A 86 3.93 16.57 1.78
C ALA A 86 4.75 17.71 1.17
N VAL A 87 5.97 17.40 0.75
CA VAL A 87 6.85 18.35 0.05
C VAL A 87 6.95 18.02 -1.44
N VAL A 88 6.69 16.77 -1.81
CA VAL A 88 6.56 16.31 -3.20
C VAL A 88 5.51 15.22 -3.27
N ASP A 89 4.71 15.22 -4.32
CA ASP A 89 3.80 14.13 -4.66
C ASP A 89 3.70 13.98 -6.19
N THR A 90 3.73 12.74 -6.68
CA THR A 90 3.74 12.47 -8.13
C THR A 90 2.37 12.56 -8.79
N LEU A 91 1.28 12.67 -8.02
CA LEU A 91 -0.07 12.59 -8.58
C LEU A 91 -0.97 13.75 -8.16
N VAL A 92 -0.79 14.30 -6.98
CA VAL A 92 -1.69 15.31 -6.38
C VAL A 92 -0.88 16.55 -6.01
N ASP A 93 -1.48 17.71 -6.26
CA ASP A 93 -0.98 19.01 -5.84
C ASP A 93 -0.84 19.05 -4.32
N ILE A 94 0.37 19.30 -3.83
CA ILE A 94 0.71 19.28 -2.40
C ILE A 94 -0.06 20.35 -1.60
N ASP A 95 -0.42 21.46 -2.22
CA ASP A 95 -1.18 22.54 -1.57
C ASP A 95 -2.62 22.11 -1.19
N LYS A 96 -3.10 21.02 -1.78
CA LYS A 96 -4.42 20.44 -1.51
C LYS A 96 -4.38 19.29 -0.52
N MET A 97 -3.18 18.97 -0.01
CA MET A 97 -3.00 17.82 0.90
C MET A 97 -3.13 18.24 2.35
N GLU A 98 -3.82 17.39 3.11
CA GLU A 98 -3.85 17.48 4.57
C GLU A 98 -2.53 17.04 5.19
N ASN A 99 -2.31 17.37 6.47
CA ASN A 99 -1.17 16.87 7.20
C ASN A 99 -1.25 15.34 7.39
N HIS A 100 -0.14 14.65 7.22
CA HIS A 100 -0.02 13.19 7.20
C HIS A 100 0.52 12.59 8.51
N ASN A 101 0.80 13.40 9.53
CA ASN A 101 1.41 12.93 10.77
C ASN A 101 0.63 11.82 11.49
N GLU A 102 -0.71 11.83 11.36
CA GLU A 102 -1.59 10.86 12.01
C GLU A 102 -1.91 9.66 11.13
N ARG A 103 -1.34 9.58 9.93
CA ARG A 103 -1.57 8.43 9.03
C ARG A 103 -0.89 7.19 9.60
N PRO A 104 -1.62 6.04 9.69
CA PRO A 104 -1.08 4.83 10.36
C PRO A 104 0.26 4.38 9.80
N GLU A 105 0.43 4.41 8.48
CA GLU A 105 1.68 4.05 7.81
C GLU A 105 2.82 5.01 8.17
N VAL A 106 2.54 6.32 8.31
CA VAL A 106 3.55 7.33 8.65
C VAL A 106 3.95 7.22 10.11
N VAL A 107 2.97 7.05 11.01
CA VAL A 107 3.21 6.83 12.44
C VAL A 107 4.06 5.58 12.67
N ALA A 108 3.71 4.48 11.99
CA ALA A 108 4.44 3.23 12.07
C ALA A 108 5.86 3.36 11.51
N ALA A 109 6.05 4.03 10.37
CA ALA A 109 7.35 4.29 9.77
C ALA A 109 8.27 5.07 10.72
N ARG A 110 7.79 6.16 11.30
CA ARG A 110 8.57 6.96 12.26
C ARG A 110 8.96 6.19 13.51
N ARG A 111 8.13 5.24 13.95
CA ARG A 111 8.36 4.46 15.17
C ARG A 111 9.26 3.24 14.94
N ASN A 112 9.08 2.56 13.82
CA ASN A 112 9.65 1.23 13.57
C ASN A 112 10.61 1.19 12.38
N GLY A 113 10.81 2.35 11.69
CA GLY A 113 11.57 2.44 10.43
C GLY A 113 10.69 2.26 9.19
N TYR A 114 9.64 1.46 9.26
CA TYR A 114 8.67 1.27 8.17
C TYR A 114 7.24 1.12 8.70
N GLY A 115 6.26 1.33 7.83
CA GLY A 115 4.85 1.14 8.13
C GLY A 115 4.03 0.87 6.87
N CYS A 116 2.92 0.15 7.02
CA CYS A 116 1.98 -0.08 5.94
C CYS A 116 0.54 0.07 6.42
N ASP A 117 -0.34 0.46 5.49
CA ASP A 117 -1.77 0.55 5.72
C ASP A 117 -2.55 0.21 4.46
N ILE A 118 -3.78 -0.26 4.61
CA ILE A 118 -4.67 -0.57 3.51
C ILE A 118 -6.01 0.11 3.79
N ARG A 119 -6.36 1.06 2.93
CA ARG A 119 -7.61 1.81 3.05
C ARG A 119 -8.48 1.61 1.81
N ARG A 120 -9.77 1.40 2.03
CA ARG A 120 -10.73 1.38 0.94
C ARG A 120 -11.13 2.81 0.60
N SER A 121 -10.90 3.22 -0.64
CA SER A 121 -11.44 4.48 -1.15
C SER A 121 -12.95 4.36 -1.26
N VAL A 122 -13.67 5.16 -0.48
CA VAL A 122 -15.15 5.20 -0.50
C VAL A 122 -15.67 5.70 -1.85
N THR A 123 -14.91 6.60 -2.48
CA THR A 123 -15.29 7.24 -3.75
C THR A 123 -15.09 6.33 -4.96
N LEU A 124 -14.04 5.51 -4.96
CA LEU A 124 -13.64 4.70 -6.11
C LEU A 124 -13.88 3.20 -5.91
N ASN A 125 -14.36 2.78 -4.74
CA ASN A 125 -14.55 1.37 -4.34
C ASN A 125 -13.30 0.48 -4.59
N LYS A 126 -12.10 1.09 -4.49
CA LYS A 126 -10.80 0.44 -4.68
C LYS A 126 -10.04 0.41 -3.38
N ASN A 127 -9.25 -0.63 -3.17
CA ASN A 127 -8.29 -0.66 -2.07
C ASN A 127 -7.04 0.10 -2.47
N SER A 128 -6.61 1.04 -1.62
CA SER A 128 -5.33 1.72 -1.74
C SER A 128 -4.38 1.16 -0.71
N TYR A 129 -3.27 0.65 -1.18
CA TYR A 129 -2.17 0.14 -0.39
C TYR A 129 -1.16 1.26 -0.19
N TYR A 130 -0.69 1.42 1.04
CA TYR A 130 0.31 2.39 1.43
C TYR A 130 1.47 1.68 2.09
N TYR A 131 2.68 2.03 1.69
CA TYR A 131 3.91 1.61 2.32
C TYR A 131 4.79 2.83 2.56
N ALA A 132 5.34 2.98 3.75
CA ALA A 132 6.12 4.14 4.15
C ALA A 132 7.41 3.70 4.84
N VAL A 133 8.49 4.42 4.58
CA VAL A 133 9.80 4.22 5.21
C VAL A 133 10.29 5.55 5.77
N ALA A 134 10.79 5.53 7.01
CA ALA A 134 11.44 6.67 7.60
C ALA A 134 12.87 6.78 7.08
N LEU A 135 13.27 7.99 6.68
CA LEU A 135 14.63 8.31 6.27
C LEU A 135 15.43 8.88 7.45
N ASP A 136 16.74 8.73 7.43
CA ASP A 136 17.66 9.16 8.50
C ASP A 136 17.57 10.67 8.77
N ASN A 137 17.16 11.47 7.80
CA ASN A 137 16.96 12.91 7.90
C ASN A 137 15.61 13.33 8.54
N GLY A 138 14.78 12.36 8.99
CA GLY A 138 13.48 12.59 9.60
C GLY A 138 12.31 12.75 8.61
N TYR A 139 12.58 12.65 7.31
CA TYR A 139 11.54 12.57 6.28
C TYR A 139 10.94 11.16 6.22
N VAL A 140 9.79 11.05 5.62
CA VAL A 140 9.13 9.77 5.32
C VAL A 140 8.89 9.69 3.83
N LEU A 141 9.42 8.65 3.20
CA LEU A 141 9.08 8.27 1.83
C LEU A 141 7.88 7.33 1.87
N ARG A 142 6.79 7.72 1.23
CA ARG A 142 5.59 6.90 1.12
C ARG A 142 5.30 6.57 -0.34
N VAL A 143 5.06 5.31 -0.63
CA VAL A 143 4.50 4.86 -1.89
C VAL A 143 3.06 4.40 -1.69
N SER A 144 2.24 4.57 -2.72
CA SER A 144 0.87 4.06 -2.71
C SER A 144 0.47 3.50 -4.07
N ARG A 145 -0.36 2.46 -4.04
CA ARG A 145 -0.91 1.79 -5.21
C ARG A 145 -2.40 1.55 -5.05
N GLU A 146 -3.16 1.91 -6.06
CA GLU A 146 -4.56 1.52 -6.16
C GLU A 146 -4.67 0.15 -6.81
N VAL A 147 -5.27 -0.80 -6.12
CA VAL A 147 -5.58 -2.12 -6.69
C VAL A 147 -7.07 -2.16 -6.98
N SER A 148 -7.41 -2.21 -8.26
CA SER A 148 -8.80 -2.46 -8.67
C SER A 148 -9.21 -3.82 -8.13
N SER A 149 -10.33 -3.88 -7.39
CA SER A 149 -10.97 -5.16 -7.13
C SER A 149 -11.27 -5.78 -8.50
N MET A 150 -10.70 -6.96 -8.77
CA MET A 150 -11.16 -7.74 -9.90
C MET A 150 -12.63 -8.09 -9.63
N THR A 151 -13.51 -7.47 -10.37
CA THR A 151 -14.92 -7.88 -10.51
C THR A 151 -15.00 -8.96 -11.56
#